data_5798ab30f3e52283d74192c65df53e92
#
_entry.id   5798ab30f3e52283d74192c65df53e92
#
_cell.length_a   1.000
_cell.length_b   1.000
_cell.length_c   1.000
_cell.angle_alpha   90.00
_cell.angle_beta   90.00
_cell.angle_gamma   90.00
#
_symmetry.space_group_name_H-M   'P 1'
#
loop_
_entity.id
_entity.type
_entity.pdbx_description
1 polymer ?
#
loop_
_entity_poly.entity_id
_entity_poly.type
_entity_poly.pdbx_seq_one_letter_code
_entity_poly.pdbx_strand_id
1 'polypeptide(L)'
;MPKAYAPLFAGAAGVLATHRGYDLGAIEVARAFGRRLGVTPFTATTTRLVVDLNRSPGNSSVFSPYTRSLSAKQRAAALAAHYWPYRKAVEDSVAEAVGAGETVLHVSAHSFTPVLRGETRQCDVGFLYDPGHRGEVRFVESWYAALAAAAPKLRLRRNYPYRGVSDSLVTYLRRRHGGRYVGMELEINQKHVGGESWRALVAALAVTLVTAVERC
;
A
#
# COMPACT_ATOMS: atom_id res chain seq x y z
N MET A 1 15.86 0.68 9.30
CA MET A 1 15.30 0.89 10.66
C MET A 1 16.11 1.96 11.38
N PRO A 2 15.50 2.96 12.03
CA PRO A 2 16.23 4.00 12.78
C PRO A 2 16.96 3.38 13.98
N LYS A 3 18.20 3.86 14.23
CA LYS A 3 19.09 3.32 15.29
C LYS A 3 18.45 3.32 16.70
N ALA A 4 17.62 4.31 17.00
CA ALA A 4 16.95 4.43 18.31
C ALA A 4 16.06 3.23 18.67
N TYR A 5 15.56 2.48 17.68
CA TYR A 5 14.70 1.32 17.92
C TYR A 5 15.44 -0.02 17.81
N ALA A 6 16.76 -0.01 17.44
CA ALA A 6 17.53 -1.23 17.30
C ALA A 6 17.51 -2.16 18.52
N PRO A 7 17.60 -1.64 19.77
CA PRO A 7 17.53 -2.49 20.96
C PRO A 7 16.22 -3.28 21.11
N LEU A 8 15.10 -2.76 20.60
CA LEU A 8 13.80 -3.42 20.65
C LEU A 8 13.72 -4.68 19.76
N PHE A 9 14.66 -4.81 18.82
CA PHE A 9 14.76 -5.95 17.90
C PHE A 9 15.97 -6.84 18.20
N ALA A 10 16.61 -6.68 19.38
CA ALA A 10 17.67 -7.57 19.83
C ALA A 10 17.17 -9.02 19.86
N GLY A 11 17.91 -9.94 19.22
CA GLY A 11 17.49 -11.34 19.04
C GLY A 11 16.39 -11.59 17.98
N ALA A 12 15.84 -10.55 17.37
CA ALA A 12 14.78 -10.65 16.35
C ALA A 12 15.11 -9.89 15.05
N ALA A 13 16.38 -9.57 14.80
CA ALA A 13 16.79 -8.78 13.64
C ALA A 13 16.33 -9.40 12.29
N GLY A 14 16.28 -10.73 12.19
CA GLY A 14 15.84 -11.44 11.00
C GLY A 14 14.39 -11.10 10.57
N VAL A 15 13.51 -10.72 11.51
CA VAL A 15 12.11 -10.37 11.18
C VAL A 15 12.03 -9.12 10.32
N LEU A 16 13.00 -8.20 10.45
CA LEU A 16 13.05 -6.95 9.68
C LEU A 16 13.22 -7.17 8.18
N ALA A 17 13.84 -8.28 7.77
CA ALA A 17 14.02 -8.66 6.37
C ALA A 17 12.85 -9.49 5.80
N THR A 18 11.81 -9.76 6.60
CA THR A 18 10.64 -10.53 6.16
C THR A 18 9.48 -9.62 5.75
N HIS A 19 8.43 -10.22 5.18
CA HIS A 19 7.14 -9.59 4.91
C HIS A 19 6.50 -8.89 6.12
N ARG A 20 6.97 -9.18 7.33
CA ARG A 20 6.52 -8.50 8.55
C ARG A 20 7.17 -7.13 8.72
N GLY A 21 8.41 -6.98 8.23
CA GLY A 21 9.18 -5.75 8.35
C GLY A 21 8.83 -4.69 7.30
N TYR A 22 8.53 -5.11 6.08
CA TYR A 22 8.22 -4.23 4.95
C TYR A 22 7.55 -4.98 3.80
N ASP A 23 6.99 -4.24 2.86
CA ASP A 23 6.31 -4.76 1.69
C ASP A 23 7.34 -4.91 0.55
N LEU A 24 7.93 -6.10 0.42
CA LEU A 24 9.00 -6.39 -0.55
C LEU A 24 8.55 -6.09 -1.98
N GLY A 25 9.34 -5.33 -2.73
CA GLY A 25 9.05 -4.93 -4.12
C GLY A 25 8.07 -3.77 -4.28
N ALA A 26 7.30 -3.38 -3.26
CA ALA A 26 6.27 -2.34 -3.36
C ALA A 26 6.85 -0.97 -3.79
N ILE A 27 8.01 -0.60 -3.30
CA ILE A 27 8.67 0.67 -3.68
C ILE A 27 9.09 0.71 -5.16
N GLU A 28 9.47 -0.43 -5.74
CA GLU A 28 9.82 -0.54 -7.16
C GLU A 28 8.58 -0.32 -8.03
N VAL A 29 7.45 -0.90 -7.62
CA VAL A 29 6.15 -0.72 -8.29
C VAL A 29 5.69 0.73 -8.21
N ALA A 30 5.70 1.34 -7.02
CA ALA A 30 5.32 2.74 -6.85
C ALA A 30 6.19 3.69 -7.70
N ARG A 31 7.50 3.44 -7.77
CA ARG A 31 8.40 4.21 -8.64
C ARG A 31 8.14 3.98 -10.13
N ALA A 32 7.75 2.77 -10.54
CA ALA A 32 7.38 2.50 -11.92
C ALA A 32 6.09 3.25 -12.31
N PHE A 33 5.11 3.30 -11.43
CA PHE A 33 3.90 4.10 -11.61
C PHE A 33 4.22 5.59 -11.71
N GLY A 34 5.03 6.10 -10.78
CA GLY A 34 5.45 7.49 -10.78
C GLY A 34 6.13 7.91 -12.08
N ARG A 35 7.06 7.09 -12.59
CA ARG A 35 7.71 7.36 -13.90
C ARG A 35 6.73 7.39 -15.07
N ARG A 36 5.72 6.52 -15.06
CA ARG A 36 4.73 6.46 -16.16
C ARG A 36 3.72 7.59 -16.11
N LEU A 37 3.36 8.03 -14.92
CA LEU A 37 2.36 9.09 -14.71
C LEU A 37 2.99 10.48 -14.57
N GLY A 38 4.32 10.60 -14.55
CA GLY A 38 5.00 11.88 -14.36
C GLY A 38 4.87 12.44 -12.93
N VAL A 39 4.67 11.59 -11.93
CA VAL A 39 4.48 12.00 -10.53
C VAL A 39 5.51 11.36 -9.60
N THR A 40 5.83 12.06 -8.51
CA THR A 40 6.70 11.51 -7.47
C THR A 40 5.87 10.74 -6.43
N PRO A 41 6.11 9.43 -6.22
CA PRO A 41 5.35 8.68 -5.23
C PRO A 41 5.78 9.05 -3.80
N PHE A 42 4.82 9.12 -2.89
CA PHE A 42 5.09 9.17 -1.45
C PHE A 42 5.65 7.82 -1.00
N THR A 43 6.81 7.83 -0.36
CA THR A 43 7.48 6.60 0.08
C THR A 43 7.98 6.71 1.51
N ALA A 44 7.99 5.59 2.23
CA ALA A 44 8.59 5.49 3.55
C ALA A 44 9.48 4.24 3.65
N THR A 45 10.62 4.37 4.31
CA THR A 45 11.62 3.30 4.47
C THR A 45 11.79 2.85 5.92
N THR A 46 11.07 3.46 6.86
CA THR A 46 11.00 2.97 8.24
C THR A 46 10.14 1.71 8.27
N THR A 47 10.67 0.66 8.91
CA THR A 47 9.94 -0.61 9.03
C THR A 47 8.58 -0.42 9.70
N ARG A 48 7.55 -1.06 9.16
CA ARG A 48 6.20 -1.06 9.75
C ARG A 48 6.14 -1.67 11.16
N LEU A 49 7.20 -2.37 11.58
CA LEU A 49 7.31 -2.91 12.92
C LEU A 49 7.63 -1.85 13.98
N VAL A 50 8.11 -0.67 13.59
CA VAL A 50 8.23 0.48 14.50
C VAL A 50 6.87 1.15 14.65
N VAL A 51 6.24 1.54 13.55
CA VAL A 51 4.89 2.08 13.49
C VAL A 51 4.31 1.81 12.10
N ASP A 52 3.10 1.27 12.04
CA ASP A 52 2.44 0.94 10.77
C ASP A 52 1.73 2.17 10.21
N LEU A 53 2.27 2.74 9.13
CA LEU A 53 1.76 3.95 8.47
C LEU A 53 0.39 3.72 7.82
N ASN A 54 0.03 2.47 7.55
CA ASN A 54 -1.24 2.11 6.94
C ASN A 54 -2.34 1.77 7.96
N ARG A 55 -2.13 2.04 9.26
CA ARG A 55 -3.13 1.88 10.31
C ARG A 55 -3.53 3.21 10.92
N SER A 56 -4.77 3.33 11.38
CA SER A 56 -5.20 4.49 12.17
C SER A 56 -4.43 4.57 13.50
N PRO A 57 -4.20 5.76 14.06
CA PRO A 57 -3.41 5.92 15.30
C PRO A 57 -4.00 5.16 16.50
N GLY A 58 -5.33 4.98 16.55
CA GLY A 58 -6.03 4.23 17.59
C GLY A 58 -6.11 2.73 17.34
N ASN A 59 -5.62 2.22 16.21
CA ASN A 59 -5.62 0.80 15.92
C ASN A 59 -4.63 0.07 16.82
N SER A 60 -5.06 -1.04 17.44
CA SER A 60 -4.21 -1.85 18.33
C SER A 60 -2.95 -2.42 17.65
N SER A 61 -2.93 -2.47 16.33
CA SER A 61 -1.82 -2.97 15.51
C SER A 61 -0.92 -1.87 14.95
N VAL A 62 -1.16 -0.57 15.26
CA VAL A 62 -0.32 0.54 14.81
C VAL A 62 1.11 0.41 15.34
N PHE A 63 1.27 -0.14 16.55
CA PHE A 63 2.55 -0.54 17.13
C PHE A 63 2.65 -2.06 17.13
N SER A 64 3.79 -2.57 16.65
CA SER A 64 4.04 -4.01 16.61
C SER A 64 4.27 -4.59 18.02
N PRO A 65 4.28 -5.92 18.18
CA PRO A 65 4.70 -6.54 19.45
C PRO A 65 6.07 -6.06 19.94
N TYR A 66 6.98 -5.69 19.06
CA TYR A 66 8.33 -5.20 19.41
C TYR A 66 8.32 -3.78 19.99
N THR A 67 7.37 -2.97 19.60
CA THR A 67 7.26 -1.56 20.04
C THR A 67 6.08 -1.31 20.99
N ARG A 68 5.31 -2.34 21.28
CA ARG A 68 4.14 -2.24 22.18
C ARG A 68 4.53 -1.89 23.61
N SER A 69 5.74 -2.23 24.06
CA SER A 69 6.28 -1.91 25.39
C SER A 69 6.76 -0.47 25.55
N LEU A 70 6.83 0.32 24.47
CA LEU A 70 7.19 1.73 24.54
C LEU A 70 6.21 2.49 25.45
N SER A 71 6.75 3.39 26.29
CA SER A 71 5.95 4.32 27.09
C SER A 71 5.10 5.24 26.19
N ALA A 72 4.09 5.88 26.76
CA ALA A 72 3.25 6.84 26.03
C ALA A 72 4.08 7.96 25.36
N LYS A 73 5.09 8.49 26.07
CA LYS A 73 6.02 9.51 25.55
C LYS A 73 6.81 8.97 24.35
N GLN A 74 7.33 7.76 24.44
CA GLN A 74 8.10 7.14 23.35
C GLN A 74 7.23 6.82 22.13
N ARG A 75 5.98 6.36 22.34
CA ARG A 75 5.01 6.15 21.24
C ARG A 75 4.65 7.46 20.56
N ALA A 76 4.39 8.52 21.32
CA ALA A 76 4.14 9.86 20.77
C ALA A 76 5.33 10.36 19.94
N ALA A 77 6.57 10.16 20.41
CA ALA A 77 7.78 10.49 19.67
C ALA A 77 7.92 9.67 18.38
N ALA A 78 7.59 8.37 18.38
CA ALA A 78 7.61 7.53 17.19
C ALA A 78 6.57 7.97 16.16
N LEU A 79 5.36 8.32 16.60
CA LEU A 79 4.32 8.89 15.72
C LEU A 79 4.79 10.23 15.12
N ALA A 80 5.34 11.13 15.94
CA ALA A 80 5.80 12.42 15.48
C ALA A 80 6.96 12.32 14.46
N ALA A 81 7.88 11.38 14.67
CA ALA A 81 9.06 11.24 13.82
C ALA A 81 8.79 10.49 12.50
N HIS A 82 7.86 9.52 12.47
CA HIS A 82 7.72 8.58 11.35
C HIS A 82 6.32 8.48 10.78
N TYR A 83 5.29 8.61 11.61
CA TYR A 83 3.90 8.40 11.20
C TYR A 83 3.28 9.68 10.61
N TRP A 84 3.26 10.75 11.41
CA TRP A 84 2.62 12.01 11.00
C TRP A 84 3.24 12.68 9.78
N PRO A 85 4.59 12.72 9.61
CA PRO A 85 5.17 13.34 8.43
C PRO A 85 4.73 12.70 7.13
N TYR A 86 4.69 11.36 7.08
CA TYR A 86 4.22 10.64 5.90
C TYR A 86 2.71 10.84 5.66
N ARG A 87 1.92 10.60 6.70
CA ARG A 87 0.46 10.70 6.61
C ARG A 87 0.01 12.10 6.22
N LYS A 88 0.61 13.10 6.87
CA LYS A 88 0.31 14.50 6.59
C LYS A 88 0.69 14.90 5.17
N ALA A 89 1.85 14.49 4.66
CA ALA A 89 2.25 14.79 3.29
C ALA A 89 1.25 14.24 2.25
N VAL A 90 0.78 13.00 2.43
CA VAL A 90 -0.25 12.41 1.56
C VAL A 90 -1.59 13.12 1.72
N GLU A 91 -2.01 13.37 2.96
CA GLU A 91 -3.29 14.02 3.28
C GLU A 91 -3.35 15.46 2.75
N ASP A 92 -2.29 16.25 2.91
CA ASP A 92 -2.21 17.63 2.42
C ASP A 92 -2.30 17.66 0.89
N SER A 93 -1.57 16.77 0.18
CA SER A 93 -1.62 16.68 -1.27
C SER A 93 -3.02 16.31 -1.78
N VAL A 94 -3.69 15.37 -1.12
CA VAL A 94 -5.08 15.00 -1.47
C VAL A 94 -6.03 16.16 -1.17
N ALA A 95 -5.89 16.80 -0.03
CA ALA A 95 -6.75 17.91 0.37
C ALA A 95 -6.61 19.13 -0.55
N GLU A 96 -5.39 19.43 -1.00
CA GLU A 96 -5.10 20.50 -1.95
C GLU A 96 -5.79 20.26 -3.30
N ALA A 97 -5.61 19.08 -3.90
CA ALA A 97 -6.24 18.75 -5.18
C ALA A 97 -7.78 18.72 -5.09
N VAL A 98 -8.33 18.10 -4.03
CA VAL A 98 -9.78 18.09 -3.81
C VAL A 98 -10.31 19.52 -3.57
N GLY A 99 -9.58 20.36 -2.84
CA GLY A 99 -9.90 21.76 -2.61
C GLY A 99 -9.89 22.59 -3.89
N ALA A 100 -9.01 22.26 -4.84
CA ALA A 100 -8.99 22.85 -6.19
C ALA A 100 -10.12 22.34 -7.10
N GLY A 101 -10.98 21.45 -6.62
CA GLY A 101 -12.10 20.88 -7.38
C GLY A 101 -11.74 19.64 -8.20
N GLU A 102 -10.52 19.12 -8.08
CA GLU A 102 -10.05 17.96 -8.81
C GLU A 102 -10.54 16.64 -8.21
N THR A 103 -10.52 15.59 -9.01
CA THR A 103 -10.71 14.21 -8.52
C THR A 103 -9.34 13.56 -8.36
N VAL A 104 -9.05 13.08 -7.16
CA VAL A 104 -7.79 12.41 -6.83
C VAL A 104 -7.92 10.91 -7.07
N LEU A 105 -6.99 10.35 -7.83
CA LEU A 105 -6.77 8.91 -7.92
C LEU A 105 -5.56 8.53 -7.06
N HIS A 106 -5.79 7.75 -6.02
CA HIS A 106 -4.75 7.25 -5.12
C HIS A 106 -4.57 5.73 -5.23
N VAL A 107 -3.41 5.30 -5.69
CA VAL A 107 -3.00 3.89 -5.70
C VAL A 107 -1.94 3.65 -4.65
N SER A 108 -2.26 2.89 -3.61
CA SER A 108 -1.32 2.47 -2.56
C SER A 108 -0.72 1.11 -2.93
N ALA A 109 0.59 1.08 -3.21
CA ALA A 109 1.28 -0.14 -3.61
C ALA A 109 1.76 -0.92 -2.40
N HIS A 110 1.31 -2.17 -2.30
CA HIS A 110 1.63 -3.13 -1.25
C HIS A 110 2.07 -4.47 -1.83
N SER A 111 2.60 -5.34 -0.99
CA SER A 111 2.85 -6.73 -1.33
C SER A 111 2.58 -7.66 -0.15
N PHE A 112 2.20 -8.90 -0.42
CA PHE A 112 1.86 -9.89 0.57
C PHE A 112 2.65 -11.18 0.43
N THR A 113 2.91 -11.86 1.56
CA THR A 113 3.59 -13.16 1.59
C THR A 113 2.80 -14.24 0.85
N PRO A 114 3.45 -15.09 0.03
CA PRO A 114 2.78 -16.18 -0.70
C PRO A 114 2.18 -17.25 0.23
N VAL A 115 2.74 -17.43 1.41
CA VAL A 115 2.24 -18.38 2.41
C VAL A 115 2.03 -17.65 3.73
N LEU A 116 0.86 -17.81 4.34
CA LEU A 116 0.55 -17.30 5.67
C LEU A 116 -0.08 -18.39 6.53
N ARG A 117 0.54 -18.68 7.68
CA ARG A 117 0.07 -19.71 8.63
C ARG A 117 -0.15 -21.09 7.98
N GLY A 118 0.73 -21.47 7.06
CA GLY A 118 0.64 -22.72 6.31
C GLY A 118 -0.28 -22.72 5.09
N GLU A 119 -1.08 -21.67 4.90
CA GLU A 119 -1.98 -21.55 3.76
C GLU A 119 -1.32 -20.83 2.59
N THR A 120 -1.32 -21.46 1.41
CA THR A 120 -0.84 -20.86 0.17
C THR A 120 -1.89 -19.90 -0.40
N ARG A 121 -1.50 -18.65 -0.60
CA ARG A 121 -2.38 -17.61 -1.17
C ARG A 121 -2.44 -17.69 -2.68
N GLN A 122 -3.61 -18.06 -3.19
CA GLN A 122 -3.90 -18.32 -4.61
C GLN A 122 -4.24 -17.02 -5.38
N CYS A 123 -3.35 -16.04 -5.33
CA CYS A 123 -3.49 -14.76 -6.00
C CYS A 123 -2.11 -14.24 -6.40
N ASP A 124 -1.99 -13.65 -7.57
CA ASP A 124 -0.77 -12.99 -8.04
C ASP A 124 -0.85 -11.47 -7.81
N VAL A 125 -2.01 -10.88 -8.13
CA VAL A 125 -2.30 -9.46 -7.91
C VAL A 125 -3.70 -9.29 -7.35
N GLY A 126 -3.81 -8.62 -6.20
CA GLY A 126 -5.06 -8.27 -5.54
C GLY A 126 -5.38 -6.77 -5.69
N PHE A 127 -6.63 -6.46 -5.97
CA PHE A 127 -7.16 -5.11 -6.05
C PHE A 127 -8.10 -4.89 -4.87
N LEU A 128 -7.69 -4.08 -3.89
CA LEU A 128 -8.47 -3.81 -2.69
C LEU A 128 -9.14 -2.45 -2.80
N TYR A 129 -10.44 -2.42 -2.77
CA TYR A 129 -11.25 -1.23 -2.94
C TYR A 129 -12.58 -1.36 -2.20
N ASP A 130 -13.35 -0.29 -2.10
CA ASP A 130 -14.70 -0.31 -1.57
C ASP A 130 -15.71 -0.61 -2.69
N PRO A 131 -16.38 -1.78 -2.68
CA PRO A 131 -17.41 -2.10 -3.68
C PRO A 131 -18.61 -1.15 -3.66
N GLY A 132 -18.82 -0.40 -2.58
CA GLY A 132 -19.86 0.62 -2.48
C GLY A 132 -19.47 1.97 -3.12
N HIS A 133 -18.20 2.17 -3.44
CA HIS A 133 -17.70 3.42 -4.02
C HIS A 133 -17.63 3.35 -5.55
N ARG A 134 -18.58 3.96 -6.25
CA ARG A 134 -18.72 3.87 -7.73
C ARG A 134 -17.44 4.21 -8.50
N GLY A 135 -16.70 5.25 -8.08
CA GLY A 135 -15.44 5.66 -8.73
C GLY A 135 -14.37 4.59 -8.61
N GLU A 136 -14.22 3.98 -7.43
CA GLU A 136 -13.25 2.91 -7.21
C GLU A 136 -13.61 1.65 -8.02
N VAL A 137 -14.89 1.27 -8.03
CA VAL A 137 -15.37 0.15 -8.86
C VAL A 137 -15.01 0.37 -10.32
N ARG A 138 -15.36 1.54 -10.90
CA ARG A 138 -15.07 1.85 -12.31
C ARG A 138 -13.57 1.79 -12.62
N PHE A 139 -12.76 2.43 -11.79
CA PHE A 139 -11.32 2.44 -11.97
C PHE A 139 -10.70 1.04 -11.88
N VAL A 140 -11.05 0.29 -10.82
CA VAL A 140 -10.52 -1.07 -10.60
C VAL A 140 -10.96 -2.03 -11.70
N GLU A 141 -12.22 -1.98 -12.16
CA GLU A 141 -12.68 -2.85 -13.26
C GLU A 141 -11.95 -2.53 -14.56
N SER A 142 -11.70 -1.25 -14.86
CA SER A 142 -10.91 -0.84 -16.02
C SER A 142 -9.48 -1.39 -15.95
N TRP A 143 -8.81 -1.21 -14.80
CA TRP A 143 -7.43 -1.69 -14.63
C TRP A 143 -7.34 -3.21 -14.59
N TYR A 144 -8.26 -3.87 -13.89
CA TYR A 144 -8.36 -5.33 -13.85
C TYR A 144 -8.48 -5.93 -15.25
N ALA A 145 -9.39 -5.40 -16.07
CA ALA A 145 -9.60 -5.87 -17.44
C ALA A 145 -8.35 -5.65 -18.31
N ALA A 146 -7.71 -4.47 -18.23
CA ALA A 146 -6.49 -4.17 -18.96
C ALA A 146 -5.34 -5.11 -18.57
N LEU A 147 -5.15 -5.36 -17.27
CA LEU A 147 -4.10 -6.26 -16.78
C LEU A 147 -4.39 -7.72 -17.14
N ALA A 148 -5.64 -8.17 -17.04
CA ALA A 148 -6.03 -9.53 -17.45
C ALA A 148 -5.74 -9.79 -18.93
N ALA A 149 -5.99 -8.80 -19.78
CA ALA A 149 -5.67 -8.89 -21.23
C ALA A 149 -4.16 -8.91 -21.50
N ALA A 150 -3.40 -8.05 -20.80
CA ALA A 150 -1.94 -7.93 -20.98
C ALA A 150 -1.15 -9.10 -20.38
N ALA A 151 -1.68 -9.72 -19.32
CA ALA A 151 -1.00 -10.78 -18.57
C ALA A 151 -1.97 -11.93 -18.17
N PRO A 152 -2.50 -12.68 -19.14
CA PRO A 152 -3.59 -13.64 -18.92
C PRO A 152 -3.22 -14.84 -18.02
N LYS A 153 -1.94 -15.05 -17.75
CA LYS A 153 -1.46 -16.10 -16.83
C LYS A 153 -1.51 -15.70 -15.36
N LEU A 154 -1.71 -14.39 -15.07
CA LEU A 154 -1.81 -13.90 -13.68
C LEU A 154 -3.17 -14.22 -13.08
N ARG A 155 -3.17 -14.71 -11.85
CA ARG A 155 -4.38 -14.89 -11.04
C ARG A 155 -4.72 -13.58 -10.34
N LEU A 156 -5.60 -12.80 -10.93
CA LEU A 156 -6.09 -11.55 -10.40
C LEU A 156 -7.27 -11.79 -9.46
N ARG A 157 -7.34 -11.06 -8.36
CA ARG A 157 -8.44 -11.13 -7.40
C ARG A 157 -8.88 -9.74 -6.94
N ARG A 158 -10.19 -9.59 -6.67
CA ARG A 158 -10.78 -8.41 -6.03
C ARG A 158 -10.90 -8.67 -4.54
N ASN A 159 -10.53 -7.68 -3.72
CA ASN A 159 -10.61 -7.74 -2.27
C ASN A 159 -10.01 -9.04 -1.68
N TYR A 160 -8.81 -9.37 -2.14
CA TYR A 160 -8.01 -10.49 -1.68
C TYR A 160 -6.51 -10.12 -1.73
N PRO A 161 -5.68 -10.47 -0.75
CA PRO A 161 -5.98 -11.30 0.42
C PRO A 161 -6.62 -10.53 1.58
N TYR A 162 -6.87 -9.25 1.41
CA TYR A 162 -7.49 -8.38 2.41
C TYR A 162 -8.72 -7.69 1.81
N ARG A 163 -9.43 -6.89 2.63
CA ARG A 163 -10.60 -6.12 2.20
C ARG A 163 -10.26 -4.66 2.08
N GLY A 164 -10.62 -4.00 0.97
CA GLY A 164 -10.37 -2.58 0.74
C GLY A 164 -11.17 -1.61 1.62
N VAL A 165 -12.07 -2.14 2.46
CA VAL A 165 -12.81 -1.39 3.48
C VAL A 165 -12.20 -1.51 4.88
N SER A 166 -11.13 -2.30 5.03
CA SER A 166 -10.40 -2.42 6.30
C SER A 166 -9.73 -1.11 6.69
N ASP A 167 -9.34 -0.99 7.97
CA ASP A 167 -8.61 0.19 8.45
C ASP A 167 -7.28 0.37 7.71
N SER A 168 -7.18 1.48 6.98
CA SER A 168 -6.00 1.85 6.18
C SER A 168 -5.99 3.37 5.91
N LEU A 169 -4.88 3.88 5.34
CA LEU A 169 -4.79 5.27 4.88
C LEU A 169 -5.83 5.56 3.79
N VAL A 170 -6.00 4.63 2.84
CA VAL A 170 -6.99 4.74 1.77
C VAL A 170 -8.40 4.85 2.34
N THR A 171 -8.76 4.00 3.28
CA THR A 171 -10.08 4.03 3.94
C THR A 171 -10.30 5.33 4.72
N TYR A 172 -9.27 5.86 5.38
CA TYR A 172 -9.33 7.14 6.07
C TYR A 172 -9.59 8.29 5.09
N LEU A 173 -8.83 8.38 4.00
CA LEU A 173 -8.97 9.44 3.00
C LEU A 173 -10.31 9.35 2.24
N ARG A 174 -10.78 8.14 1.93
CA ARG A 174 -12.10 7.91 1.34
C ARG A 174 -13.22 8.51 2.19
N ARG A 175 -13.21 8.27 3.50
CA ARG A 175 -14.19 8.81 4.44
C ARG A 175 -14.14 10.34 4.54
N ARG A 176 -12.94 10.91 4.39
CA ARG A 176 -12.72 12.34 4.52
C ARG A 176 -13.14 13.13 3.27
N HIS A 177 -12.88 12.60 2.08
CA HIS A 177 -12.99 13.32 0.82
C HIS A 177 -14.15 12.86 -0.10
N GLY A 178 -14.81 11.76 0.26
CA GLY A 178 -15.99 11.27 -0.46
C GLY A 178 -15.75 11.00 -1.94
N GLY A 179 -16.68 11.37 -2.80
CA GLY A 179 -16.67 11.05 -4.22
C GLY A 179 -15.56 11.70 -5.06
N ARG A 180 -14.85 12.70 -4.52
CA ARG A 180 -13.68 13.30 -5.19
C ARG A 180 -12.37 12.57 -4.91
N TYR A 181 -12.41 11.54 -4.10
CA TYR A 181 -11.27 10.68 -3.82
C TYR A 181 -11.59 9.25 -4.28
N VAL A 182 -10.81 8.76 -5.21
CA VAL A 182 -10.85 7.39 -5.72
C VAL A 182 -9.59 6.68 -5.25
N GLY A 183 -9.69 5.83 -4.24
CA GLY A 183 -8.55 5.19 -3.60
C GLY A 183 -8.61 3.67 -3.63
N MET A 184 -7.47 3.03 -3.90
CA MET A 184 -7.33 1.59 -3.80
C MET A 184 -5.96 1.16 -3.30
N GLU A 185 -5.87 -0.06 -2.76
CA GLU A 185 -4.60 -0.70 -2.43
C GLU A 185 -4.34 -1.83 -3.44
N LEU A 186 -3.16 -1.81 -4.06
CA LEU A 186 -2.69 -2.88 -4.93
C LEU A 186 -1.81 -3.83 -4.12
N GLU A 187 -2.16 -5.09 -4.10
CA GLU A 187 -1.46 -6.14 -3.37
C GLU A 187 -0.78 -7.12 -4.32
N ILE A 188 0.55 -7.21 -4.27
CA ILE A 188 1.32 -8.07 -5.17
C ILE A 188 1.92 -9.25 -4.38
N ASN A 189 1.77 -10.46 -4.91
CA ASN A 189 2.33 -11.64 -4.27
C ASN A 189 3.86 -11.62 -4.34
N GLN A 190 4.51 -11.67 -3.18
CA GLN A 190 5.98 -11.62 -3.05
C GLN A 190 6.70 -12.79 -3.72
N LYS A 191 6.01 -13.87 -4.12
CA LYS A 191 6.63 -14.96 -4.90
C LYS A 191 7.23 -14.51 -6.24
N HIS A 192 6.78 -13.36 -6.77
CA HIS A 192 7.27 -12.80 -8.03
C HIS A 192 8.51 -11.93 -7.84
N VAL A 193 8.73 -11.38 -6.64
CA VAL A 193 9.78 -10.39 -6.39
C VAL A 193 11.17 -11.01 -6.56
N GLY A 194 12.01 -10.35 -7.36
CA GLY A 194 13.37 -10.82 -7.65
C GLY A 194 13.48 -11.95 -8.67
N GLY A 195 12.35 -12.53 -9.11
CA GLY A 195 12.33 -13.55 -10.17
C GLY A 195 12.47 -12.94 -11.58
N GLU A 196 12.68 -13.80 -12.58
CA GLU A 196 12.83 -13.38 -13.99
C GLU A 196 11.61 -12.59 -14.49
N SER A 197 10.41 -12.98 -14.09
CA SER A 197 9.16 -12.34 -14.49
C SER A 197 8.86 -11.04 -13.74
N TRP A 198 9.64 -10.68 -12.71
CA TRP A 198 9.34 -9.51 -11.86
C TRP A 198 9.30 -8.20 -12.65
N ARG A 199 10.32 -7.96 -13.48
CA ARG A 199 10.40 -6.74 -14.29
C ARG A 199 9.25 -6.66 -15.29
N ALA A 200 8.87 -7.78 -15.90
CA ALA A 200 7.74 -7.85 -16.82
C ALA A 200 6.41 -7.57 -16.09
N LEU A 201 6.21 -8.12 -14.90
CA LEU A 201 5.04 -7.86 -14.07
C LEU A 201 4.94 -6.37 -13.70
N VAL A 202 6.02 -5.76 -13.21
CA VAL A 202 6.06 -4.32 -12.87
C VAL A 202 5.75 -3.45 -14.09
N ALA A 203 6.31 -3.80 -15.25
CA ALA A 203 6.03 -3.09 -16.49
C ALA A 203 4.57 -3.22 -16.92
N ALA A 204 3.99 -4.44 -16.88
CA ALA A 204 2.59 -4.67 -17.22
C ALA A 204 1.65 -3.89 -16.30
N LEU A 205 1.90 -3.92 -14.97
CA LEU A 205 1.15 -3.13 -14.00
C LEU A 205 1.19 -1.63 -14.32
N ALA A 206 2.37 -1.09 -14.63
CA ALA A 206 2.53 0.34 -14.89
C ALA A 206 1.89 0.77 -16.22
N VAL A 207 1.98 -0.04 -17.28
CA VAL A 207 1.36 0.25 -18.58
C VAL A 207 -0.16 0.20 -18.48
N THR A 208 -0.69 -0.86 -17.84
CA THR A 208 -2.14 -1.04 -17.72
C THR A 208 -2.79 -0.06 -16.75
N LEU A 209 -2.02 0.46 -15.77
CA LEU A 209 -2.47 1.58 -14.91
C LEU A 209 -2.75 2.82 -15.76
N VAL A 210 -1.84 3.21 -16.66
CA VAL A 210 -2.03 4.37 -17.55
C VAL A 210 -3.30 4.19 -18.38
N THR A 211 -3.46 3.02 -19.01
CA THR A 211 -4.69 2.69 -19.75
C THR A 211 -5.97 2.83 -18.92
N ALA A 212 -5.91 2.45 -17.64
CA ALA A 212 -7.06 2.58 -16.74
C ALA A 212 -7.35 4.03 -16.35
N VAL A 213 -6.30 4.83 -16.13
CA VAL A 213 -6.43 6.27 -15.83
C VAL A 213 -7.07 7.03 -17.01
N GLU A 214 -6.65 6.75 -18.23
CA GLU A 214 -7.17 7.40 -19.46
C GLU A 214 -8.66 7.08 -19.71
N ARG A 215 -9.21 6.03 -19.09
CA ARG A 215 -10.61 5.61 -19.25
C ARG A 215 -11.53 6.07 -18.10
N CYS A 216 -10.98 6.72 -17.10
CA CYS A 216 -11.73 7.23 -15.92
C CYS A 216 -12.10 8.69 -16.04
#